data_7a00791893a3618852a5a2b1b4453ffa
#
_entry.id   7a00791893a3618852a5a2b1b4453ffa
#
_cell.length_a   1.000
_cell.length_b   1.000
_cell.length_c   1.000
_cell.angle_alpha   90.00
_cell.angle_beta   90.00
_cell.angle_gamma   90.00
#
_symmetry.space_group_name_H-M   'P 1'
#
loop_
_entity.id
_entity.type
_entity.pdbx_description
1 polymer ?
#
loop_
_entity_poly.entity_id
_entity_poly.type
_entity_poly.pdbx_seq_one_letter_code
_entity_poly.pdbx_strand_id
1 'polypeptide(L)'
;MKVEEIERYDLSGLDPGCIAVGNDLVHLPTFALSTSDEFMQKVFTPEELAYCTQFSEPLCRYASTWAGKEAVYKAIRQVSDEALSFRMIEINRLKPAGRPFVTLPDQFASLVISLSITHDGDYAWAIAFLRKLPAQALK
;
A
#
# COMPACT_ATOMS: atom_id res chain seq x y z
N MET A 1 -22.35 -18.28 -6.24
CA MET A 1 -22.00 -18.35 -7.68
C MET A 1 -21.56 -19.78 -7.99
N LYS A 2 -22.22 -20.42 -8.94
CA LYS A 2 -21.84 -21.79 -9.33
C LYS A 2 -20.60 -21.71 -10.22
N VAL A 3 -19.75 -22.74 -10.18
CA VAL A 3 -18.54 -22.82 -11.02
C VAL A 3 -18.85 -22.62 -12.50
N GLU A 4 -20.00 -23.07 -12.95
CA GLU A 4 -20.50 -22.91 -14.33
C GLU A 4 -20.74 -21.45 -14.75
N GLU A 5 -20.88 -20.51 -13.80
CA GLU A 5 -21.04 -19.08 -14.11
C GLU A 5 -19.69 -18.39 -14.33
N ILE A 6 -18.61 -18.92 -13.78
CA ILE A 6 -17.26 -18.36 -13.95
C ILE A 6 -16.79 -18.57 -15.40
N GLU A 7 -17.19 -19.65 -16.04
CA GLU A 7 -16.81 -19.98 -17.42
C GLU A 7 -17.40 -18.99 -18.46
N ARG A 8 -18.36 -18.16 -18.06
CA ARG A 8 -18.98 -17.15 -18.96
C ARG A 8 -18.16 -15.87 -19.07
N TYR A 9 -17.20 -15.66 -18.20
CA TYR A 9 -16.33 -14.48 -18.29
C TYR A 9 -15.10 -14.88 -19.11
N ASP A 10 -14.89 -14.14 -20.19
CA ASP A 10 -13.64 -14.28 -20.94
C ASP A 10 -12.50 -13.70 -20.12
N LEU A 11 -11.79 -14.55 -19.43
CA LEU A 11 -10.59 -14.23 -18.66
C LEU A 11 -9.30 -14.45 -19.46
N SER A 12 -9.41 -14.72 -20.75
CA SER A 12 -8.25 -15.05 -21.61
C SER A 12 -7.24 -13.91 -21.71
N GLY A 13 -7.67 -12.67 -21.44
CA GLY A 13 -6.79 -11.51 -21.40
C GLY A 13 -6.17 -11.21 -20.03
N LEU A 14 -6.54 -11.98 -19.00
CA LEU A 14 -6.00 -11.79 -17.65
C LEU A 14 -4.87 -12.79 -17.41
N ASP A 15 -3.64 -12.29 -17.41
CA ASP A 15 -2.52 -13.04 -16.86
C ASP A 15 -2.62 -12.96 -15.32
N PRO A 16 -2.85 -14.11 -14.63
CA PRO A 16 -2.95 -14.12 -13.17
C PRO A 16 -1.72 -13.57 -12.47
N GLY A 17 -0.55 -13.63 -13.11
CA GLY A 17 0.68 -13.04 -12.59
C GLY A 17 0.75 -11.51 -12.69
N CYS A 18 -0.23 -10.87 -13.33
CA CYS A 18 -0.24 -9.41 -13.55
C CYS A 18 -1.09 -8.64 -12.56
N ILE A 19 -1.83 -9.31 -11.68
CA ILE A 19 -2.73 -8.69 -10.71
C ILE A 19 -2.43 -9.22 -9.31
N ALA A 20 -2.36 -8.32 -8.35
CA ALA A 20 -2.20 -8.69 -6.95
C ALA A 20 -3.01 -7.77 -6.04
N VAL A 21 -3.42 -8.29 -4.91
CA VAL A 21 -4.12 -7.54 -3.86
C VAL A 21 -3.39 -7.74 -2.55
N GLY A 22 -3.10 -6.63 -1.88
CA GLY A 22 -2.60 -6.62 -0.51
C GLY A 22 -3.59 -5.92 0.41
N ASN A 23 -3.67 -6.35 1.64
CA ASN A 23 -4.44 -5.64 2.65
C ASN A 23 -3.74 -5.74 4.00
N ASP A 24 -4.01 -4.76 4.85
CA ASP A 24 -3.46 -4.75 6.19
C ASP A 24 -4.40 -4.02 7.16
N LEU A 25 -4.54 -4.58 8.35
CA LEU A 25 -5.34 -4.04 9.43
C LEU A 25 -4.41 -3.71 10.60
N VAL A 26 -4.44 -2.47 11.06
CA VAL A 26 -3.62 -1.99 12.17
C VAL A 26 -4.51 -1.60 13.35
N HIS A 27 -4.24 -2.18 14.52
CA HIS A 27 -4.87 -1.81 15.78
C HIS A 27 -4.03 -0.69 16.42
N LEU A 28 -4.61 0.50 16.55
CA LEU A 28 -3.90 1.71 16.99
C LEU A 28 -3.21 1.55 18.36
N PRO A 29 -3.88 1.04 19.40
CA PRO A 29 -3.23 0.88 20.70
C PRO A 29 -2.01 -0.06 20.67
N THR A 30 -2.11 -1.15 19.91
CA THR A 30 -0.97 -2.07 19.73
C THR A 30 0.15 -1.43 18.93
N PHE A 31 -0.19 -0.73 17.86
CA PHE A 31 0.77 0.01 17.05
C PHE A 31 1.52 1.07 17.86
N ALA A 32 0.83 1.77 18.74
CA ALA A 32 1.43 2.79 19.60
C ALA A 32 2.59 2.25 20.45
N LEU A 33 2.52 0.98 20.84
CA LEU A 33 3.59 0.32 21.61
C LEU A 33 4.85 0.05 20.77
N SER A 34 4.72 0.05 19.45
CA SER A 34 5.81 -0.25 18.50
C SER A 34 6.48 1.00 17.93
N THR A 35 6.00 2.20 18.26
CA THR A 35 6.46 3.47 17.66
C THR A 35 7.69 4.04 18.37
N SER A 36 8.78 3.27 18.41
CA SER A 36 10.08 3.83 18.79
C SER A 36 10.63 4.73 17.70
N ASP A 37 11.52 5.67 18.05
CA ASP A 37 12.17 6.53 17.05
C ASP A 37 12.89 5.71 15.97
N GLU A 38 13.55 4.62 16.38
CA GLU A 38 14.22 3.69 15.46
C GLU A 38 13.22 3.07 14.46
N PHE A 39 12.08 2.57 14.93
CA PHE A 39 11.04 2.02 14.07
C PHE A 39 10.53 3.08 13.10
N MET A 40 10.19 4.28 13.59
CA MET A 40 9.65 5.36 12.78
C MET A 40 10.61 5.74 11.65
N GLN A 41 11.90 5.88 11.95
CA GLN A 41 12.91 6.23 10.94
C GLN A 41 13.21 5.08 9.97
N LYS A 42 13.08 3.84 10.40
CA LYS A 42 13.30 2.68 9.55
C LYS A 42 12.18 2.48 8.53
N VAL A 43 10.97 2.87 8.87
CA VAL A 43 9.75 2.52 8.13
C VAL A 43 9.22 3.69 7.31
N PHE A 44 9.21 4.90 7.88
CA PHE A 44 8.61 6.08 7.24
C PHE A 44 9.65 6.96 6.56
N THR A 45 9.25 7.57 5.44
CA THR A 45 10.04 8.61 4.79
C THR A 45 9.89 9.94 5.53
N PRO A 46 10.83 10.90 5.35
CA PRO A 46 10.68 12.23 5.92
C PRO A 46 9.37 12.92 5.52
N GLU A 47 8.92 12.75 4.29
CA GLU A 47 7.68 13.30 3.77
C GLU A 47 6.46 12.72 4.47
N GLU A 48 6.46 11.41 4.73
CA GLU A 48 5.39 10.74 5.48
C GLU A 48 5.35 11.21 6.93
N LEU A 49 6.50 11.37 7.58
CA LEU A 49 6.58 11.90 8.94
C LEU A 49 6.06 13.34 9.00
N ALA A 50 6.46 14.19 8.07
CA ALA A 50 6.01 15.56 7.99
C ALA A 50 4.48 15.64 7.75
N TYR A 51 3.95 14.80 6.89
CA TYR A 51 2.51 14.71 6.66
C TYR A 51 1.75 14.34 7.93
N CYS A 52 2.17 13.30 8.63
CA CYS A 52 1.45 12.78 9.80
C CYS A 52 1.48 13.77 10.97
N THR A 53 2.59 14.47 11.17
CA THR A 53 2.76 15.38 12.32
C THR A 53 1.95 16.68 12.21
N GLN A 54 1.43 17.02 11.05
CA GLN A 54 0.58 18.21 10.90
C GLN A 54 -0.82 18.05 11.49
N PHE A 55 -1.22 16.85 11.85
CA PHE A 55 -2.54 16.57 12.42
C PHE A 55 -2.51 16.58 13.94
N SER A 56 -3.64 16.92 14.56
CA SER A 56 -3.77 16.94 16.03
C SER A 56 -3.64 15.58 16.67
N GLU A 57 -4.00 14.51 15.94
CA GLU A 57 -3.89 13.12 16.36
C GLU A 57 -2.99 12.35 15.40
N PRO A 58 -1.65 12.50 15.51
CA PRO A 58 -0.72 11.90 14.55
C PRO A 58 -0.75 10.37 14.54
N LEU A 59 -1.05 9.74 15.68
CA LEU A 59 -1.03 8.27 15.78
C LEU A 59 -1.94 7.60 14.74
N CYS A 60 -3.15 8.13 14.55
CA CYS A 60 -4.07 7.61 13.54
C CYS A 60 -3.48 7.74 12.13
N ARG A 61 -2.79 8.84 11.86
CA ARG A 61 -2.15 9.08 10.55
C ARG A 61 -0.94 8.16 10.34
N TYR A 62 -0.14 7.93 11.36
CA TYR A 62 0.96 6.95 11.30
C TYR A 62 0.43 5.53 11.07
N ALA A 63 -0.59 5.12 11.84
CA ALA A 63 -1.19 3.80 11.69
C ALA A 63 -1.81 3.60 10.31
N SER A 64 -2.51 4.60 9.78
CA SER A 64 -3.10 4.56 8.43
C SER A 64 -2.04 4.47 7.34
N THR A 65 -0.96 5.24 7.46
CA THR A 65 0.17 5.20 6.52
C THR A 65 0.88 3.85 6.60
N TRP A 66 1.10 3.34 7.80
CA TRP A 66 1.70 2.03 8.02
C TRP A 66 0.86 0.91 7.39
N ALA A 67 -0.45 0.91 7.61
CA ALA A 67 -1.36 -0.04 6.98
C ALA A 67 -1.25 0.03 5.45
N GLY A 68 -1.17 1.22 4.88
CA GLY A 68 -0.96 1.43 3.44
C GLY A 68 0.35 0.83 2.95
N LYS A 69 1.45 1.07 3.65
CA LYS A 69 2.79 0.54 3.30
C LYS A 69 2.81 -0.99 3.34
N GLU A 70 2.23 -1.58 4.38
CA GLU A 70 2.14 -3.05 4.48
C GLU A 70 1.25 -3.67 3.41
N ALA A 71 0.10 -3.05 3.12
CA ALA A 71 -0.79 -3.52 2.05
C ALA A 71 -0.06 -3.52 0.70
N VAL A 72 0.65 -2.44 0.38
CA VAL A 72 1.45 -2.34 -0.84
C VAL A 72 2.57 -3.38 -0.86
N TYR A 73 3.29 -3.54 0.24
CA TYR A 73 4.35 -4.52 0.37
C TYR A 73 3.84 -5.94 0.08
N LYS A 74 2.70 -6.32 0.68
CA LYS A 74 2.09 -7.63 0.46
C LYS A 74 1.68 -7.85 -1.00
N ALA A 75 1.15 -6.82 -1.65
CA ALA A 75 0.80 -6.89 -3.07
C ALA A 75 2.04 -7.08 -3.96
N ILE A 76 3.10 -6.29 -3.73
CA ILE A 76 4.34 -6.38 -4.52
C ILE A 76 4.99 -7.76 -4.37
N ARG A 77 5.01 -8.33 -3.15
CA ARG A 77 5.60 -9.64 -2.88
C ARG A 77 4.92 -10.80 -3.62
N GLN A 78 3.70 -10.61 -4.12
CA GLN A 78 3.03 -11.62 -4.95
C GLN A 78 3.56 -11.67 -6.38
N VAL A 79 4.18 -10.59 -6.86
CA VAL A 79 4.61 -10.46 -8.27
C VAL A 79 6.10 -10.18 -8.45
N SER A 80 6.85 -9.92 -7.38
CA SER A 80 8.26 -9.56 -7.45
C SER A 80 9.02 -10.01 -6.21
N ASP A 81 10.21 -10.58 -6.42
CA ASP A 81 11.18 -10.94 -5.38
C ASP A 81 12.30 -9.90 -5.22
N GLU A 82 12.24 -8.79 -5.95
CA GLU A 82 13.24 -7.74 -5.83
C GLU A 82 13.32 -7.15 -4.42
N ALA A 83 14.51 -6.70 -4.02
CA ALA A 83 14.71 -6.11 -2.70
C ALA A 83 13.78 -4.90 -2.51
N LEU A 84 13.04 -4.93 -1.41
CA LEU A 84 12.04 -3.91 -1.08
C LEU A 84 12.04 -3.67 0.43
N SER A 85 12.30 -2.44 0.84
CA SER A 85 12.11 -1.99 2.22
C SER A 85 10.85 -1.11 2.31
N PHE A 86 10.32 -0.96 3.52
CA PHE A 86 9.15 -0.11 3.71
C PHE A 86 9.42 1.35 3.37
N ARG A 87 10.64 1.85 3.59
CA ARG A 87 11.00 3.22 3.19
C ARG A 87 10.99 3.45 1.67
N MET A 88 11.16 2.41 0.89
CA MET A 88 11.06 2.48 -0.57
C MET A 88 9.63 2.65 -1.07
N ILE A 89 8.65 2.33 -0.24
CA ILE A 89 7.23 2.54 -0.51
C ILE A 89 6.83 3.86 0.13
N GLU A 90 6.58 4.89 -0.66
CA GLU A 90 6.16 6.19 -0.12
C GLU A 90 4.70 6.44 -0.40
N ILE A 91 3.94 6.73 0.65
CA ILE A 91 2.52 7.08 0.56
C ILE A 91 2.42 8.60 0.57
N ASN A 92 1.95 9.16 -0.52
CA ASN A 92 1.82 10.60 -0.71
C ASN A 92 0.34 11.01 -0.80
N ARG A 93 0.08 12.27 -0.51
CA ARG A 93 -1.22 12.91 -0.71
C ARG A 93 -0.99 14.32 -1.23
N LEU A 94 -1.76 14.73 -2.24
CA LEU A 94 -1.65 16.07 -2.83
C LEU A 94 -2.10 17.17 -1.87
N LYS A 95 -2.96 16.83 -0.91
CA LYS A 95 -3.46 17.75 0.13
C LYS A 95 -3.76 16.96 1.40
N PRO A 96 -3.83 17.60 2.59
CA PRO A 96 -4.21 16.93 3.83
C PRO A 96 -5.54 16.18 3.69
N ALA A 97 -5.59 14.94 4.19
CA ALA A 97 -6.73 14.04 4.08
C ALA A 97 -7.20 13.75 2.64
N GLY A 98 -6.35 14.03 1.65
CA GLY A 98 -6.61 13.72 0.25
C GLY A 98 -6.41 12.25 -0.08
N ARG A 99 -6.75 11.88 -1.32
CA ARG A 99 -6.55 10.51 -1.82
C ARG A 99 -5.07 10.11 -1.74
N PRO A 100 -4.77 8.95 -1.16
CA PRO A 100 -3.40 8.46 -1.14
C PRO A 100 -2.98 7.97 -2.53
N PHE A 101 -1.69 8.12 -2.84
CA PHE A 101 -1.05 7.48 -3.97
C PHE A 101 0.34 7.00 -3.57
N VAL A 102 0.85 6.01 -4.30
CA VAL A 102 2.09 5.32 -3.97
C VAL A 102 3.19 5.75 -4.93
N THR A 103 4.34 6.13 -4.37
CA THR A 103 5.57 6.34 -5.12
C THR A 103 6.53 5.20 -4.83
N LEU A 104 7.06 4.58 -5.88
CA LEU A 104 8.03 3.49 -5.82
C LEU A 104 9.30 3.86 -6.57
N PRO A 105 10.45 3.23 -6.23
CA PRO A 105 11.68 3.37 -7.02
C PRO A 105 11.51 2.87 -8.47
N ASP A 106 12.39 3.33 -9.35
CA ASP A 106 12.32 3.05 -10.79
C ASP A 106 12.34 1.57 -11.14
N GLN A 107 12.99 0.71 -10.33
CA GLN A 107 12.97 -0.74 -10.56
C GLN A 107 11.57 -1.35 -10.48
N PHE A 108 10.61 -0.65 -9.89
CA PHE A 108 9.21 -1.06 -9.82
C PHE A 108 8.31 -0.27 -10.78
N ALA A 109 8.88 0.38 -11.79
CA ALA A 109 8.12 1.24 -12.73
C ALA A 109 7.02 0.48 -13.50
N SER A 110 7.13 -0.85 -13.63
CA SER A 110 6.10 -1.67 -14.27
C SER A 110 4.86 -1.90 -13.38
N LEU A 111 4.92 -1.53 -12.10
CA LEU A 111 3.85 -1.77 -11.15
C LEU A 111 2.96 -0.53 -11.02
N VAL A 112 1.68 -0.70 -11.27
CA VAL A 112 0.66 0.34 -11.04
C VAL A 112 -0.16 -0.05 -9.83
N ILE A 113 -0.21 0.83 -8.83
CA ILE A 113 -0.86 0.54 -7.56
C ILE A 113 -1.97 1.56 -7.30
N SER A 114 -3.14 1.05 -6.97
CA SER A 114 -4.25 1.82 -6.42
C SER A 114 -4.37 1.48 -4.94
N LEU A 115 -4.40 2.50 -4.08
CA LEU A 115 -4.41 2.36 -2.64
C LEU A 115 -5.66 3.02 -2.06
N SER A 116 -6.35 2.30 -1.20
CA SER A 116 -7.46 2.82 -0.41
C SER A 116 -7.18 2.59 1.07
N ILE A 117 -7.36 3.63 1.88
CA ILE A 117 -7.14 3.59 3.32
C ILE A 117 -8.40 4.08 4.02
N THR A 118 -8.80 3.36 5.05
CA THR A 118 -9.90 3.77 5.93
C THR A 118 -9.48 3.58 7.38
N HIS A 119 -10.12 4.29 8.29
CA HIS A 119 -9.94 4.11 9.72
C HIS A 119 -11.29 4.31 10.42
N ASP A 120 -11.50 3.55 11.46
CA ASP A 120 -12.67 3.65 12.31
C ASP A 120 -12.32 3.16 13.73
N GLY A 121 -12.63 3.99 14.72
CA GLY A 121 -12.29 3.71 16.11
C GLY A 121 -10.78 3.43 16.27
N ASP A 122 -10.45 2.28 16.80
CA ASP A 122 -9.08 1.87 17.09
C ASP A 122 -8.39 1.15 15.92
N TYR A 123 -8.97 1.19 14.72
CA TYR A 123 -8.43 0.46 13.58
C TYR A 123 -8.19 1.35 12.38
N ALA A 124 -7.07 1.09 11.70
CA ALA A 124 -6.79 1.56 10.35
C ALA A 124 -6.69 0.36 9.42
N TRP A 125 -7.29 0.46 8.24
CA TRP A 125 -7.29 -0.61 7.25
C TRP A 125 -6.93 -0.08 5.88
N ALA A 126 -6.07 -0.80 5.17
CA ALA A 126 -5.67 -0.46 3.82
C ALA A 126 -5.82 -1.63 2.87
N ILE A 127 -6.20 -1.32 1.63
CA ILE A 127 -6.22 -2.26 0.52
C ILE A 127 -5.40 -1.66 -0.61
N ALA A 128 -4.44 -2.45 -1.13
CA ALA A 128 -3.67 -2.12 -2.31
C ALA A 128 -4.06 -3.07 -3.44
N PHE A 129 -4.46 -2.51 -4.55
CA PHE A 129 -4.67 -3.24 -5.79
C PHE A 129 -3.49 -2.97 -6.72
N LEU A 130 -2.81 -4.01 -7.18
CA LEU A 130 -1.65 -3.92 -8.04
C LEU A 130 -1.94 -4.50 -9.41
N ARG A 131 -1.49 -3.78 -10.44
CA ARG A 131 -1.44 -4.28 -11.80
C ARG A 131 -0.02 -4.15 -12.32
N LYS A 132 0.53 -5.23 -12.87
CA LYS A 132 1.81 -5.23 -13.55
C LYS A 132 1.60 -4.95 -15.02
N LEU A 133 2.25 -3.89 -15.53
CA LEU A 133 2.21 -3.56 -16.94
C LEU A 133 3.06 -4.53 -17.75
N PRO A 134 2.66 -4.89 -18.98
CA PRO A 134 3.50 -5.67 -19.87
C PRO A 134 4.75 -4.88 -20.26
N ALA A 135 5.88 -5.58 -20.51
CA ALA A 135 7.15 -4.96 -20.84
C ALA A 135 7.08 -3.99 -22.03
N GLN A 136 6.19 -4.24 -22.99
CA GLN A 136 5.98 -3.40 -24.17
C GLN A 136 5.35 -2.03 -23.84
N ALA A 137 4.63 -1.90 -22.73
CA ALA A 137 4.00 -0.65 -22.31
C ALA A 137 4.99 0.37 -21.69
N LEU A 138 6.24 -0.05 -21.46
CA LEU A 138 7.29 0.77 -20.83
C LEU A 138 8.24 1.42 -21.86
N LYS A 139 8.00 1.23 -23.15
CA LYS A 139 8.79 1.83 -24.22
C LYS A 139 8.29 3.22 -24.59
#